data_d977a2e579ae35fc7b3bfb9bea367a2e
#
_entry.id   d977a2e579ae35fc7b3bfb9bea367a2e
#
_cell.length_a   1.000
_cell.length_b   1.000
_cell.length_c   1.000
_cell.angle_alpha   90.00
_cell.angle_beta   90.00
_cell.angle_gamma   90.00
#
_symmetry.space_group_name_H-M   'P 1'
#
loop_
_entity.id
_entity.type
_entity.pdbx_description
1 polymer ?
#
loop_
_entity_poly.entity_id
_entity_poly.type
_entity_poly.pdbx_seq_one_letter_code
_entity_poly.pdbx_strand_id
1 'polypeptide(L)'
;RAMADVARRYPDDLDAAALYAESLMDLRPWNYWTPEGKPYPGTEEIVRQLERVIARNPEHPAACHYYIHAVEAVNPQLAVRRAERLARLMPGEGHMVHMPAHIYIRVGRYNDAAASNVHAIHTDEMFIEGQKPVTVYSLAYYPHNIHFLAFASTMACLLYTSDAADD
;
A
#
# COMPACT_ATOMS: atom_id res chain seq x y z
N ARG A 1 -10.31 18.32 10.86
CA ARG A 1 -11.36 18.46 11.90
C ARG A 1 -12.67 17.81 11.46
N ALA A 2 -13.16 18.06 10.24
CA ALA A 2 -14.44 17.50 9.77
C ALA A 2 -14.51 15.96 9.87
N MET A 3 -13.48 15.23 9.38
CA MET A 3 -13.47 13.77 9.45
C MET A 3 -13.41 13.23 10.89
N ALA A 4 -12.72 13.92 11.80
CA ALA A 4 -12.76 13.57 13.22
C ALA A 4 -14.18 13.67 13.83
N ASP A 5 -14.94 14.68 13.41
CA ASP A 5 -16.33 14.87 13.85
C ASP A 5 -17.25 13.80 13.28
N VAL A 6 -17.04 13.39 12.01
CA VAL A 6 -17.79 12.29 11.39
C VAL A 6 -17.49 10.97 12.10
N ALA A 7 -16.23 10.60 12.25
CA ALA A 7 -15.83 9.34 12.92
C ALA A 7 -16.33 9.28 14.39
N ARG A 8 -16.39 10.42 15.08
CA ARG A 8 -16.94 10.48 16.44
C ARG A 8 -18.47 10.34 16.47
N ARG A 9 -19.16 10.91 15.46
CA ARG A 9 -20.63 10.83 15.34
C ARG A 9 -21.10 9.44 14.94
N TYR A 10 -20.30 8.74 14.15
CA TYR A 10 -20.59 7.41 13.62
C TYR A 10 -19.50 6.41 14.05
N PRO A 11 -19.42 6.05 15.35
CA PRO A 11 -18.31 5.26 15.89
C PRO A 11 -18.27 3.81 15.38
N ASP A 12 -19.37 3.34 14.81
CA ASP A 12 -19.50 1.99 14.25
C ASP A 12 -19.22 1.93 12.74
N ASP A 13 -19.12 3.07 12.10
CA ASP A 13 -18.75 3.20 10.69
C ASP A 13 -17.23 3.10 10.55
N LEU A 14 -16.78 1.96 10.00
CA LEU A 14 -15.36 1.66 9.82
C LEU A 14 -14.73 2.46 8.68
N ASP A 15 -15.50 2.77 7.64
CA ASP A 15 -15.03 3.63 6.55
C ASP A 15 -14.79 5.05 7.05
N ALA A 16 -15.71 5.59 7.87
CA ALA A 16 -15.52 6.91 8.48
C ALA A 16 -14.26 6.96 9.37
N ALA A 17 -13.98 5.88 10.10
CA ALA A 17 -12.77 5.79 10.92
C ALA A 17 -11.49 5.68 10.06
N ALA A 18 -11.51 4.90 8.97
CA ALA A 18 -10.40 4.79 8.04
C ALA A 18 -10.12 6.12 7.32
N LEU A 19 -11.16 6.80 6.83
CA LEU A 19 -11.06 8.11 6.19
C LEU A 19 -10.61 9.21 7.17
N TYR A 20 -10.94 9.08 8.46
CA TYR A 20 -10.36 9.97 9.46
C TYR A 20 -8.84 9.78 9.58
N ALA A 21 -8.37 8.53 9.62
CA ALA A 21 -6.93 8.25 9.63
C ALA A 21 -6.24 8.81 8.37
N GLU A 22 -6.81 8.58 7.19
CA GLU A 22 -6.32 9.14 5.93
C GLU A 22 -6.23 10.67 5.97
N SER A 23 -7.28 11.35 6.46
CA SER A 23 -7.27 12.81 6.58
C SER A 23 -6.17 13.36 7.49
N LEU A 24 -5.66 12.56 8.42
CA LEU A 24 -4.49 12.89 9.22
C LEU A 24 -3.19 12.62 8.46
N MET A 25 -3.17 11.56 7.63
CA MET A 25 -2.04 11.24 6.77
C MET A 25 -1.79 12.34 5.74
N ASP A 26 -2.85 12.92 5.19
CA ASP A 26 -2.78 14.03 4.23
C ASP A 26 -2.16 15.32 4.80
N LEU A 27 -2.21 15.51 6.11
CA LEU A 27 -1.56 16.66 6.75
C LEU A 27 -0.02 16.57 6.71
N ARG A 28 0.52 15.37 6.49
CA ARG A 28 1.95 15.11 6.48
C ARG A 28 2.27 13.91 5.57
N PRO A 29 2.04 13.99 4.26
CA PRO A 29 2.16 12.87 3.35
C PRO A 29 3.53 12.19 3.44
N TRP A 30 3.55 10.88 3.68
CA TRP A 30 4.73 10.00 3.81
C TRP A 30 5.76 10.40 4.87
N ASN A 31 5.55 11.46 5.62
CA ASN A 31 6.47 11.95 6.64
C ASN A 31 5.88 11.77 8.05
N TYR A 32 5.63 10.52 8.42
CA TYR A 32 5.00 10.16 9.70
C TYR A 32 6.01 9.97 10.83
N TRP A 33 7.25 9.64 10.51
CA TRP A 33 8.28 9.28 11.45
C TRP A 33 9.55 10.09 11.24
N THR A 34 10.26 10.40 12.35
CA THR A 34 11.60 10.98 12.26
C THR A 34 12.62 9.95 11.77
N PRO A 35 13.83 10.37 11.35
CA PRO A 35 14.91 9.42 11.02
C PRO A 35 15.25 8.44 12.15
N GLU A 36 15.03 8.84 13.41
CA GLU A 36 15.24 8.01 14.60
C GLU A 36 14.05 7.11 14.93
N GLY A 37 13.01 7.09 14.09
CA GLY A 37 11.81 6.27 14.27
C GLY A 37 10.82 6.82 15.31
N LYS A 38 10.91 8.09 15.69
CA LYS A 38 9.94 8.72 16.59
C LYS A 38 8.74 9.24 15.81
N PRO A 39 7.52 9.11 16.33
CA PRO A 39 6.33 9.58 15.64
C PRO A 39 6.27 11.11 15.62
N TYR A 40 5.95 11.68 14.46
CA TYR A 40 5.52 13.07 14.38
C TYR A 40 4.10 13.25 14.96
N PRO A 41 3.72 14.48 15.32
CA PRO A 41 2.37 14.76 15.83
C PRO A 41 1.27 14.22 14.89
N GLY A 42 0.36 13.42 15.44
CA GLY A 42 -0.73 12.79 14.69
C GLY A 42 -0.46 11.35 14.26
N THR A 43 0.79 10.91 14.16
CA THR A 43 1.13 9.55 13.67
C THR A 43 0.58 8.45 14.58
N GLU A 44 0.68 8.59 15.89
CA GLU A 44 0.13 7.60 16.82
C GLU A 44 -1.40 7.50 16.71
N GLU A 45 -2.07 8.62 16.44
CA GLU A 45 -3.51 8.64 16.20
C GLU A 45 -3.87 7.90 14.92
N ILE A 46 -3.12 8.11 13.81
CA ILE A 46 -3.28 7.38 12.56
C ILE A 46 -3.21 5.87 12.81
N VAL A 47 -2.11 5.42 13.40
CA VAL A 47 -1.88 3.98 13.68
C VAL A 47 -2.99 3.42 14.55
N ARG A 48 -3.36 4.09 15.64
CA ARG A 48 -4.42 3.66 16.56
C ARG A 48 -5.78 3.52 15.88
N GLN A 49 -6.17 4.48 15.03
CA GLN A 49 -7.44 4.43 14.31
C GLN A 49 -7.47 3.26 13.32
N LEU A 50 -6.40 3.06 12.56
CA LEU A 50 -6.29 1.96 11.61
C LEU A 50 -6.29 0.60 12.31
N GLU A 51 -5.57 0.45 13.42
CA GLU A 51 -5.58 -0.78 14.23
C GLU A 51 -6.96 -1.08 14.80
N ARG A 52 -7.70 -0.05 15.24
CA ARG A 52 -9.09 -0.20 15.70
C ARG A 52 -10.00 -0.72 14.59
N VAL A 53 -9.87 -0.20 13.37
CA VAL A 53 -10.63 -0.68 12.21
C VAL A 53 -10.28 -2.11 11.89
N ILE A 54 -8.98 -2.43 11.78
CA ILE A 54 -8.46 -3.77 11.48
C ILE A 54 -8.85 -4.80 12.55
N ALA A 55 -8.92 -4.39 13.82
CA ALA A 55 -9.36 -5.28 14.90
C ALA A 55 -10.85 -5.69 14.76
N ARG A 56 -11.70 -4.81 14.24
CA ARG A 56 -13.12 -5.07 14.01
C ARG A 56 -13.39 -5.74 12.66
N ASN A 57 -12.67 -5.34 11.64
CA ASN A 57 -12.70 -5.93 10.30
C ASN A 57 -11.28 -6.12 9.76
N PRO A 58 -10.67 -7.30 9.96
CA PRO A 58 -9.32 -7.57 9.46
C PRO A 58 -9.18 -7.56 7.93
N GLU A 59 -10.29 -7.55 7.21
CA GLU A 59 -10.36 -7.53 5.74
C GLU A 59 -10.84 -6.17 5.20
N HIS A 60 -10.75 -5.11 5.98
CA HIS A 60 -11.07 -3.76 5.55
C HIS A 60 -9.97 -3.23 4.59
N PRO A 61 -10.23 -3.09 3.28
CA PRO A 61 -9.17 -2.82 2.30
C PRO A 61 -8.44 -1.50 2.58
N ALA A 62 -9.19 -0.40 2.77
CA ALA A 62 -8.60 0.91 3.01
C ALA A 62 -7.75 0.94 4.30
N ALA A 63 -8.21 0.30 5.37
CA ALA A 63 -7.45 0.26 6.61
C ALA A 63 -6.15 -0.56 6.47
N CYS A 64 -6.18 -1.68 5.75
CA CYS A 64 -4.99 -2.46 5.44
C CYS A 64 -4.00 -1.66 4.58
N HIS A 65 -4.49 -0.95 3.55
CA HIS A 65 -3.70 -0.10 2.68
C HIS A 65 -3.01 1.03 3.46
N TYR A 66 -3.78 1.84 4.17
CA TYR A 66 -3.23 2.97 4.93
C TYR A 66 -2.30 2.53 6.06
N TYR A 67 -2.59 1.37 6.68
CA TYR A 67 -1.71 0.82 7.73
C TYR A 67 -0.33 0.44 7.18
N ILE A 68 -0.27 -0.13 5.95
CA ILE A 68 1.00 -0.39 5.27
C ILE A 68 1.82 0.91 5.20
N HIS A 69 1.27 1.96 4.64
CA HIS A 69 1.98 3.25 4.53
C HIS A 69 2.33 3.87 5.88
N ALA A 70 1.46 3.71 6.89
CA ALA A 70 1.71 4.29 8.20
C ALA A 70 2.92 3.67 8.92
N VAL A 71 3.23 2.38 8.67
CA VAL A 71 4.26 1.66 9.44
C VAL A 71 5.45 1.17 8.61
N GLU A 72 5.39 1.20 7.28
CA GLU A 72 6.41 0.61 6.40
C GLU A 72 7.83 1.14 6.65
N ALA A 73 7.96 2.41 7.06
CA ALA A 73 9.25 3.05 7.25
C ALA A 73 9.98 2.58 8.52
N VAL A 74 9.25 2.23 9.57
CA VAL A 74 9.84 1.97 10.91
C VAL A 74 9.54 0.58 11.46
N ASN A 75 8.36 0.01 11.15
CA ASN A 75 7.92 -1.28 11.67
C ASN A 75 7.20 -2.13 10.61
N PRO A 76 7.81 -2.43 9.46
CA PRO A 76 7.16 -3.16 8.37
C PRO A 76 6.64 -4.54 8.78
N GLN A 77 7.25 -5.17 9.77
CA GLN A 77 6.84 -6.48 10.30
C GLN A 77 5.39 -6.49 10.81
N LEU A 78 4.90 -5.36 11.34
CA LEU A 78 3.54 -5.24 11.84
C LEU A 78 2.50 -5.33 10.71
N ALA A 79 2.88 -4.96 9.49
CA ALA A 79 1.97 -4.93 8.34
C ALA A 79 2.01 -6.21 7.47
N VAL A 80 2.89 -7.18 7.72
CA VAL A 80 3.03 -8.39 6.88
C VAL A 80 1.67 -9.09 6.67
N ARG A 81 0.94 -9.39 7.74
CA ARG A 81 -0.36 -10.04 7.65
C ARG A 81 -1.42 -9.19 6.92
N ARG A 82 -1.31 -7.85 6.99
CA ARG A 82 -2.22 -6.92 6.31
C ARG A 82 -1.92 -6.88 4.82
N ALA A 83 -0.64 -6.86 4.48
CA ALA A 83 -0.16 -6.97 3.11
C ALA A 83 -0.65 -8.27 2.44
N GLU A 84 -0.44 -9.43 3.09
CA GLU A 84 -0.87 -10.73 2.60
C GLU A 84 -2.40 -10.84 2.41
N ARG A 85 -3.19 -10.14 3.22
CA ARG A 85 -4.65 -10.07 3.07
C ARG A 85 -5.03 -9.16 1.91
N LEU A 86 -4.46 -7.96 1.86
CA LEU A 86 -4.82 -6.93 0.88
C LEU A 86 -4.66 -7.42 -0.56
N ALA A 87 -3.62 -8.22 -0.84
CA ALA A 87 -3.39 -8.84 -2.14
C ALA A 87 -4.59 -9.59 -2.73
N ARG A 88 -5.52 -10.04 -1.88
CA ARG A 88 -6.67 -10.86 -2.27
C ARG A 88 -8.01 -10.12 -2.20
N LEU A 89 -8.05 -8.97 -1.54
CA LEU A 89 -9.30 -8.25 -1.29
C LEU A 89 -9.80 -7.48 -2.51
N MET A 90 -8.89 -6.96 -3.32
CA MET A 90 -9.21 -6.13 -4.48
C MET A 90 -8.34 -6.49 -5.70
N PRO A 91 -8.50 -7.71 -6.26
CA PRO A 91 -7.61 -8.21 -7.33
C PRO A 91 -7.75 -7.45 -8.67
N GLY A 92 -8.81 -6.69 -8.85
CA GLY A 92 -9.05 -5.84 -10.02
C GLY A 92 -8.48 -4.42 -9.88
N GLU A 93 -7.84 -4.09 -8.76
CA GLU A 93 -7.27 -2.77 -8.48
C GLU A 93 -5.75 -2.87 -8.42
N GLY A 94 -5.07 -2.49 -9.49
CA GLY A 94 -3.62 -2.65 -9.63
C GLY A 94 -2.82 -2.05 -8.48
N HIS A 95 -3.20 -0.85 -8.01
CA HIS A 95 -2.55 -0.24 -6.85
C HIS A 95 -2.71 -1.10 -5.58
N MET A 96 -3.88 -1.66 -5.32
CA MET A 96 -4.10 -2.53 -4.15
C MET A 96 -3.35 -3.86 -4.25
N VAL A 97 -3.21 -4.40 -5.47
CA VAL A 97 -2.42 -5.61 -5.75
C VAL A 97 -0.91 -5.34 -5.56
N HIS A 98 -0.45 -4.13 -5.88
CA HIS A 98 0.93 -3.68 -5.68
C HIS A 98 1.28 -3.48 -4.20
N MET A 99 0.36 -2.99 -3.38
CA MET A 99 0.62 -2.53 -2.01
C MET A 99 1.39 -3.50 -1.10
N PRO A 100 1.18 -4.83 -1.17
CA PRO A 100 2.00 -5.78 -0.42
C PRO A 100 3.50 -5.66 -0.67
N ALA A 101 3.91 -5.24 -1.88
CA ALA A 101 5.31 -5.09 -2.23
C ALA A 101 6.04 -4.04 -1.38
N HIS A 102 5.35 -2.99 -0.92
CA HIS A 102 5.90 -2.02 0.03
C HIS A 102 6.46 -2.68 1.29
N ILE A 103 5.73 -3.67 1.80
CA ILE A 103 6.16 -4.44 2.98
C ILE A 103 7.17 -5.50 2.60
N TYR A 104 6.94 -6.24 1.52
CA TYR A 104 7.82 -7.33 1.12
C TYR A 104 9.25 -6.89 0.85
N ILE A 105 9.49 -5.74 0.20
CA ILE A 105 10.84 -5.20 0.02
C ILE A 105 11.51 -4.83 1.35
N ARG A 106 10.75 -4.36 2.33
CA ARG A 106 11.25 -3.97 3.65
C ARG A 106 11.61 -5.15 4.54
N VAL A 107 11.00 -6.32 4.30
CA VAL A 107 11.24 -7.54 5.08
C VAL A 107 12.08 -8.58 4.32
N GLY A 108 12.64 -8.22 3.15
CA GLY A 108 13.54 -9.08 2.36
C GLY A 108 12.82 -10.14 1.51
N ARG A 109 11.50 -10.05 1.33
CA ARG A 109 10.69 -10.97 0.51
C ARG A 109 10.63 -10.48 -0.93
N TYR A 110 11.77 -10.34 -1.59
CA TYR A 110 11.87 -9.70 -2.91
C TYR A 110 11.15 -10.47 -4.02
N ASN A 111 11.15 -11.80 -3.98
CA ASN A 111 10.38 -12.60 -4.94
C ASN A 111 8.87 -12.35 -4.84
N ASP A 112 8.34 -12.24 -3.62
CA ASP A 112 6.92 -11.93 -3.40
C ASP A 112 6.59 -10.50 -3.86
N ALA A 113 7.53 -9.56 -3.64
CA ALA A 113 7.39 -8.20 -4.13
C ALA A 113 7.37 -8.14 -5.65
N ALA A 114 8.26 -8.86 -6.34
CA ALA A 114 8.27 -8.95 -7.80
C ALA A 114 6.96 -9.55 -8.33
N ALA A 115 6.51 -10.68 -7.75
CA ALA A 115 5.26 -11.32 -8.15
C ALA A 115 4.04 -10.40 -7.97
N SER A 116 3.94 -9.67 -6.85
CA SER A 116 2.86 -8.68 -6.63
C SER A 116 2.85 -7.60 -7.71
N ASN A 117 4.03 -7.09 -8.11
CA ASN A 117 4.12 -6.05 -9.13
C ASN A 117 3.83 -6.56 -10.55
N VAL A 118 4.21 -7.79 -10.89
CA VAL A 118 3.81 -8.41 -12.17
C VAL A 118 2.27 -8.46 -12.27
N HIS A 119 1.58 -8.90 -11.21
CA HIS A 119 0.13 -8.93 -11.20
C HIS A 119 -0.48 -7.52 -11.25
N ALA A 120 0.09 -6.55 -10.52
CA ALA A 120 -0.38 -5.18 -10.51
C ALA A 120 -0.26 -4.52 -11.90
N ILE A 121 0.89 -4.69 -12.56
CA ILE A 121 1.16 -4.19 -13.92
C ILE A 121 0.13 -4.75 -14.90
N HIS A 122 -0.11 -6.07 -14.87
CA HIS A 122 -1.10 -6.70 -15.74
C HIS A 122 -2.53 -6.16 -15.49
N THR A 123 -2.90 -5.99 -14.22
CA THR A 123 -4.20 -5.40 -13.85
C THR A 123 -4.33 -3.96 -14.35
N ASP A 124 -3.25 -3.17 -14.24
CA ASP A 124 -3.19 -1.79 -14.72
C ASP A 124 -3.30 -1.72 -16.25
N GLU A 125 -2.63 -2.61 -16.97
CA GLU A 125 -2.68 -2.66 -18.43
C GLU A 125 -4.11 -2.93 -18.92
N MET A 126 -4.81 -3.90 -18.32
CA MET A 126 -6.21 -4.17 -18.64
C MET A 126 -7.12 -2.95 -18.37
N PHE A 127 -6.86 -2.22 -17.29
CA PHE A 127 -7.60 -1.01 -16.96
C PHE A 127 -7.29 0.12 -17.94
N ILE A 128 -6.01 0.35 -18.27
CA ILE A 128 -5.55 1.44 -19.12
C ILE A 128 -6.00 1.25 -20.57
N GLU A 129 -5.98 0.01 -21.10
CA GLU A 129 -6.46 -0.30 -22.46
C GLU A 129 -7.92 0.12 -22.69
N GLY A 130 -8.76 0.05 -21.63
CA GLY A 130 -10.15 0.48 -21.67
C GLY A 130 -10.35 2.00 -21.52
N GLN A 131 -9.30 2.76 -21.19
CA GLN A 131 -9.40 4.17 -20.82
C GLN A 131 -8.81 5.10 -21.88
N LYS A 132 -9.55 6.14 -22.24
CA LYS A 132 -9.07 7.34 -22.95
C LYS A 132 -9.70 8.53 -22.26
N PRO A 133 -8.97 9.52 -21.79
CA PRO A 133 -7.59 9.93 -22.04
C PRO A 133 -6.58 9.42 -21.00
N VAL A 134 -5.29 9.79 -21.19
CA VAL A 134 -4.22 9.62 -20.21
C VAL A 134 -4.60 10.29 -18.88
N THR A 135 -4.49 9.54 -17.80
CA THR A 135 -4.88 9.98 -16.44
C THR A 135 -3.68 10.01 -15.49
N VAL A 136 -3.85 10.61 -14.32
CA VAL A 136 -2.84 10.55 -13.25
C VAL A 136 -2.51 9.09 -12.91
N TYR A 137 -3.48 8.19 -13.02
CA TYR A 137 -3.27 6.77 -12.75
C TYR A 137 -2.22 6.17 -13.70
N SER A 138 -2.37 6.34 -15.00
CA SER A 138 -1.44 5.83 -16.01
C SER A 138 -0.08 6.53 -16.00
N LEU A 139 0.02 7.75 -15.47
CA LEU A 139 1.26 8.52 -15.42
C LEU A 139 2.04 8.35 -14.11
N ALA A 140 1.38 7.94 -13.03
CA ALA A 140 1.99 7.83 -11.71
C ALA A 140 1.97 6.39 -11.17
N TYR A 141 0.79 5.78 -11.02
CA TYR A 141 0.66 4.47 -10.36
C TYR A 141 1.23 3.33 -11.21
N TYR A 142 0.93 3.29 -12.51
CA TYR A 142 1.47 2.27 -13.40
C TYR A 142 3.00 2.29 -13.52
N PRO A 143 3.67 3.43 -13.78
CA PRO A 143 5.14 3.50 -13.77
C PRO A 143 5.73 3.20 -12.38
N HIS A 144 5.04 3.52 -11.30
CA HIS A 144 5.45 3.19 -9.95
C HIS A 144 5.54 1.67 -9.73
N ASN A 145 4.55 0.91 -10.21
CA ASN A 145 4.54 -0.54 -10.12
C ASN A 145 5.69 -1.17 -10.94
N ILE A 146 5.98 -0.63 -12.13
CA ILE A 146 7.12 -1.04 -12.97
C ILE A 146 8.44 -0.76 -12.23
N HIS A 147 8.58 0.40 -11.62
CA HIS A 147 9.79 0.74 -10.86
C HIS A 147 9.99 -0.19 -9.66
N PHE A 148 8.92 -0.52 -8.93
CA PHE A 148 8.98 -1.48 -7.84
C PHE A 148 9.35 -2.88 -8.32
N LEU A 149 8.83 -3.32 -9.47
CA LEU A 149 9.22 -4.59 -10.08
C LEU A 149 10.71 -4.62 -10.40
N ALA A 150 11.22 -3.57 -11.06
CA ALA A 150 12.64 -3.46 -11.39
C ALA A 150 13.52 -3.53 -10.13
N PHE A 151 13.16 -2.78 -9.07
CA PHE A 151 13.86 -2.82 -7.80
C PHE A 151 13.83 -4.22 -7.17
N ALA A 152 12.65 -4.82 -7.04
CA ALA A 152 12.47 -6.13 -6.42
C ALA A 152 13.23 -7.23 -7.18
N SER A 153 13.17 -7.20 -8.52
CA SER A 153 13.88 -8.15 -9.40
C SER A 153 15.40 -8.01 -9.27
N THR A 154 15.90 -6.78 -9.18
CA THR A 154 17.33 -6.53 -8.96
C THR A 154 17.78 -7.12 -7.62
N MET A 155 17.03 -6.87 -6.55
CA MET A 155 17.34 -7.38 -5.21
C MET A 155 17.20 -8.90 -5.10
N ALA A 156 16.30 -9.50 -5.88
CA ALA A 156 16.11 -10.95 -5.95
C ALA A 156 17.07 -11.64 -6.93
N CYS A 157 17.95 -10.89 -7.62
CA CYS A 157 18.80 -11.39 -8.70
C CYS A 157 18.05 -12.08 -9.85
N LEU A 158 16.80 -11.66 -10.12
CA LEU A 158 15.94 -12.25 -11.17
C LEU A 158 16.27 -11.72 -12.57
N LEU A 159 17.02 -10.63 -12.70
CA LEU A 159 17.37 -10.04 -14.01
C LEU A 159 18.27 -10.93 -14.89
N TYR A 160 18.84 -11.96 -14.31
CA TYR A 160 19.72 -12.89 -15.05
C TYR A 160 18.98 -14.02 -15.79
N THR A 161 17.66 -14.13 -15.58
CA THR A 161 16.88 -15.26 -16.12
C THR A 161 16.09 -14.92 -17.38
N SER A 162 15.93 -13.62 -17.72
CA SER A 162 15.17 -13.22 -18.91
C SER A 162 16.01 -13.20 -20.19
N ASP A 163 17.31 -12.93 -20.10
CA ASP A 163 18.18 -12.82 -21.30
C ASP A 163 18.78 -14.17 -21.76
N ALA A 164 18.68 -15.19 -20.92
CA ALA A 164 19.20 -16.51 -21.26
C ALA A 164 18.21 -17.42 -22.01
N ALA A 165 16.99 -16.94 -22.24
CA ALA A 165 15.95 -17.71 -22.91
C ALA A 165 15.74 -17.34 -24.40
N ASP A 166 16.41 -16.28 -24.88
CA ASP A 166 16.24 -15.75 -26.24
C ASP A 166 17.46 -16.02 -27.16
N ASP A 167 18.46 -16.84 -26.73
CA ASP A 167 19.52 -17.39 -27.55
C ASP A 167 19.26 -18.92 -27.87
#